data_310c16fdaa5292ff856e373096110bc8
#
_entry.id   310c16fdaa5292ff856e373096110bc8
#
_cell.length_a   1.000
_cell.length_b   1.000
_cell.length_c   1.000
_cell.angle_alpha   90.00
_cell.angle_beta   90.00
_cell.angle_gamma   90.00
#
_symmetry.space_group_name_H-M   'P 1'
#
loop_
_entity.id
_entity.type
_entity.pdbx_description
1 polymer ?
#
loop_
_entity_poly.entity_id
_entity_poly.type
_entity_poly.pdbx_seq_one_letter_code
_entity_poly.pdbx_strand_id
1 'polypeptide(L)'
;MPLSSKSLRLSAFVFVCAVTFVAIACGSKGGGGAIKLQGAGATFPNPLYQKWIHEFGSVNPNTQIDYQSIGSGGGIKQLQAQTVDFGASDAPMTDEEMKGSPGAVVHIPTVLGAVVITYHVAGVSNALRFSPEVIADIFLGKITKWNDARIKADNPDANLPATDIASIHRSEASGTTFVFTDYLSKVSAEWKDKIGANKSPKWIGGIGGKGNEGVTGQVKQTPNTIGYVELAYAVQNKLPVALIKNKAGSFVAPSIDAVTAAAAGAIATTPDDLRVSITNADGATAYPISSYTYILAYQDQKDATKGKAVVDFLWWGIHDGQKFAKELQYAPLPDEIVKRSEAKINSIMSGGKQLHQ
;
A
#
# COMPACT_ATOMS: atom_id res chain seq x y z
N MET A 1 -55.75 61.54 38.04
CA MET A 1 -56.52 61.06 39.23
C MET A 1 -55.86 59.79 39.72
N PRO A 2 -55.70 59.70 41.03
CA PRO A 2 -54.80 58.70 41.63
C PRO A 2 -55.59 57.51 42.16
N LEU A 3 -54.87 56.46 42.57
CA LEU A 3 -55.28 55.51 43.65
C LEU A 3 -54.41 54.26 43.44
N SER A 4 -53.82 53.66 44.31
CA SER A 4 -53.65 53.60 45.76
C SER A 4 -52.86 52.32 46.06
N SER A 5 -51.86 52.48 46.87
CA SER A 5 -51.04 51.44 47.47
C SER A 5 -51.86 50.44 48.31
N LYS A 6 -51.49 49.14 48.23
CA LYS A 6 -51.63 48.26 49.41
C LYS A 6 -50.44 47.31 49.48
N SER A 7 -49.66 47.58 50.50
CA SER A 7 -48.59 46.72 51.01
C SER A 7 -49.20 45.42 51.63
N LEU A 8 -48.62 44.27 51.23
CA LEU A 8 -48.87 43.07 52.01
C LEU A 8 -47.52 42.51 52.44
N ARG A 9 -47.27 42.57 53.71
CA ARG A 9 -46.14 41.96 54.39
C ARG A 9 -46.37 40.45 54.46
N LEU A 10 -45.47 39.66 53.90
CA LEU A 10 -45.47 38.22 54.12
C LEU A 10 -44.13 37.80 54.75
N SER A 11 -44.23 37.25 55.91
CA SER A 11 -43.14 36.80 56.77
C SER A 11 -42.36 35.68 56.20
N ALA A 12 -41.03 35.83 56.17
CA ALA A 12 -40.09 34.82 55.75
C ALA A 12 -39.95 33.72 56.82
N PHE A 13 -40.33 32.51 56.51
CA PHE A 13 -39.88 31.32 57.25
C PHE A 13 -38.63 30.77 56.57
N VAL A 14 -37.51 30.90 57.27
CA VAL A 14 -36.25 30.31 56.84
C VAL A 14 -36.21 28.86 57.26
N PHE A 15 -36.36 27.96 56.29
CA PHE A 15 -36.12 26.53 56.47
C PHE A 15 -34.67 26.25 56.07
N VAL A 16 -33.80 26.04 57.05
CA VAL A 16 -32.43 25.61 56.85
C VAL A 16 -32.42 24.10 56.60
N CYS A 17 -32.43 23.69 55.33
CA CYS A 17 -32.11 22.31 54.95
C CYS A 17 -30.61 22.14 54.83
N ALA A 18 -30.00 21.48 55.82
CA ALA A 18 -28.62 21.00 55.72
C ALA A 18 -28.52 19.86 54.67
N VAL A 19 -28.07 20.21 53.47
CA VAL A 19 -27.74 19.23 52.44
C VAL A 19 -26.30 18.77 52.66
N THR A 20 -26.16 17.58 53.26
CA THR A 20 -24.91 16.87 53.34
C THR A 20 -24.46 16.44 51.91
N PHE A 21 -23.51 17.14 51.32
CA PHE A 21 -22.84 16.73 50.10
C PHE A 21 -21.93 15.53 50.43
N VAL A 22 -22.40 14.33 50.10
CA VAL A 22 -21.52 13.16 50.00
C VAL A 22 -20.76 13.33 48.70
N ALA A 23 -19.53 13.80 48.79
CA ALA A 23 -18.55 13.78 47.65
C ALA A 23 -18.21 12.31 47.36
N ILE A 24 -18.95 11.72 46.42
CA ILE A 24 -18.48 10.47 45.76
C ILE A 24 -17.26 10.87 44.95
N ALA A 25 -16.08 10.65 45.50
CA ALA A 25 -14.85 10.67 44.75
C ALA A 25 -14.90 9.50 43.75
N CYS A 26 -15.51 9.72 42.59
CA CYS A 26 -15.21 8.89 41.43
C CYS A 26 -13.73 9.10 41.10
N GLY A 27 -12.91 8.16 41.57
CA GLY A 27 -11.53 8.06 41.14
C GLY A 27 -11.53 7.94 39.61
N SER A 28 -11.26 9.04 38.91
CA SER A 28 -10.90 9.00 37.51
C SER A 28 -9.63 8.17 37.42
N LYS A 29 -9.78 6.88 37.08
CA LYS A 29 -8.66 6.12 36.50
C LYS A 29 -8.16 7.01 35.36
N GLY A 30 -6.91 7.43 35.44
CA GLY A 30 -6.27 8.29 34.47
C GLY A 30 -6.48 7.73 33.08
N GLY A 31 -7.45 8.26 32.37
CA GLY A 31 -7.64 8.03 30.96
C GLY A 31 -6.55 8.79 30.22
N GLY A 32 -5.39 8.13 29.99
CA GLY A 32 -4.45 8.60 28.97
C GLY A 32 -5.25 8.73 27.69
N GLY A 33 -5.25 9.93 27.08
CA GLY A 33 -5.95 10.17 25.80
C GLY A 33 -5.48 9.12 24.77
N ALA A 34 -6.35 8.76 23.81
CA ALA A 34 -6.03 7.81 22.75
C ALA A 34 -4.73 8.24 22.03
N ILE A 35 -3.82 7.28 21.85
CA ILE A 35 -2.60 7.48 21.06
C ILE A 35 -3.01 7.61 19.60
N LYS A 36 -2.66 8.72 18.96
CA LYS A 36 -2.96 8.95 17.55
C LYS A 36 -1.72 8.79 16.71
N LEU A 37 -1.75 7.83 15.79
CA LEU A 37 -0.71 7.59 14.79
C LEU A 37 -1.16 8.09 13.44
N GLN A 38 -0.24 8.76 12.74
CA GLN A 38 -0.40 9.19 11.36
C GLN A 38 0.52 8.34 10.46
N GLY A 39 -0.05 7.69 9.47
CA GLY A 39 0.69 6.98 8.43
C GLY A 39 0.36 7.53 7.05
N ALA A 40 1.30 7.46 6.12
CA ALA A 40 1.02 7.85 4.75
C ALA A 40 1.91 7.10 3.75
N GLY A 41 1.40 6.93 2.53
CA GLY A 41 2.25 6.39 1.46
C GLY A 41 1.54 5.54 0.44
N ALA A 42 2.08 4.35 0.19
CA ALA A 42 1.70 3.44 -0.87
C ALA A 42 0.18 3.20 -0.95
N THR A 43 -0.36 3.26 -2.17
CA THR A 43 -1.76 2.88 -2.42
C THR A 43 -1.92 1.38 -2.62
N PHE A 44 -0.84 0.69 -2.97
CA PHE A 44 -0.79 -0.75 -3.19
C PHE A 44 -1.38 -1.54 -2.00
N PRO A 45 -0.93 -1.37 -0.73
CA PRO A 45 -1.46 -2.13 0.40
C PRO A 45 -2.71 -1.50 1.02
N ASN A 46 -3.22 -0.38 0.52
CA ASN A 46 -4.26 0.39 1.19
C ASN A 46 -5.52 -0.44 1.55
N PRO A 47 -6.06 -1.32 0.67
CA PRO A 47 -7.20 -2.17 1.04
C PRO A 47 -6.93 -3.00 2.30
N LEU A 48 -5.73 -3.59 2.42
CA LEU A 48 -5.34 -4.39 3.58
C LEU A 48 -5.02 -3.51 4.79
N TYR A 49 -4.34 -2.37 4.60
CA TYR A 49 -4.02 -1.48 5.72
C TYR A 49 -5.28 -0.88 6.37
N GLN A 50 -6.31 -0.55 5.60
CA GLN A 50 -7.60 -0.13 6.16
C GLN A 50 -8.24 -1.27 6.98
N LYS A 51 -8.20 -2.51 6.50
CA LYS A 51 -8.65 -3.68 7.25
C LYS A 51 -7.83 -3.87 8.53
N TRP A 52 -6.51 -3.80 8.44
CA TRP A 52 -5.61 -3.92 9.59
C TRP A 52 -5.86 -2.85 10.65
N ILE A 53 -6.03 -1.60 10.26
CA ILE A 53 -6.31 -0.48 11.17
C ILE A 53 -7.61 -0.72 11.93
N HIS A 54 -8.65 -1.17 11.23
CA HIS A 54 -9.94 -1.51 11.85
C HIS A 54 -9.80 -2.65 12.87
N GLU A 55 -9.17 -3.75 12.48
CA GLU A 55 -9.02 -4.94 13.32
C GLU A 55 -8.06 -4.70 14.49
N PHE A 56 -6.94 -4.01 14.26
CA PHE A 56 -6.00 -3.62 15.30
C PHE A 56 -6.65 -2.71 16.33
N GLY A 57 -7.49 -1.76 15.93
CA GLY A 57 -8.26 -0.91 16.82
C GLY A 57 -9.19 -1.70 17.76
N SER A 58 -9.68 -2.87 17.34
CA SER A 58 -10.51 -3.74 18.16
C SER A 58 -9.72 -4.42 19.30
N VAL A 59 -8.44 -4.74 19.07
CA VAL A 59 -7.56 -5.37 20.08
C VAL A 59 -6.69 -4.35 20.83
N ASN A 60 -6.53 -3.15 20.28
CA ASN A 60 -5.78 -2.03 20.88
C ASN A 60 -6.62 -0.73 20.87
N PRO A 61 -7.71 -0.65 21.64
CA PRO A 61 -8.69 0.43 21.56
C PRO A 61 -8.15 1.81 21.96
N ASN A 62 -7.00 1.85 22.61
CA ASN A 62 -6.31 3.09 22.98
C ASN A 62 -5.42 3.64 21.84
N THR A 63 -5.30 2.94 20.71
CA THR A 63 -4.50 3.39 19.56
C THR A 63 -5.41 3.64 18.37
N GLN A 64 -5.39 4.86 17.86
CA GLN A 64 -6.10 5.28 16.65
C GLN A 64 -5.06 5.52 15.55
N ILE A 65 -5.26 4.92 14.40
CA ILE A 65 -4.35 5.06 13.25
C ILE A 65 -5.13 5.69 12.10
N ASP A 66 -4.57 6.77 11.53
CA ASP A 66 -5.02 7.36 10.28
C ASP A 66 -3.97 7.11 9.21
N TYR A 67 -4.38 6.52 8.08
CA TYR A 67 -3.49 6.21 6.97
C TYR A 67 -3.94 6.90 5.69
N GLN A 68 -3.05 7.72 5.12
CA GLN A 68 -3.28 8.47 3.90
C GLN A 68 -2.64 7.79 2.68
N SER A 69 -3.49 7.25 1.80
CA SER A 69 -3.08 6.61 0.55
C SER A 69 -2.72 7.66 -0.51
N ILE A 70 -1.46 8.12 -0.53
CA ILE A 70 -0.97 9.24 -1.35
C ILE A 70 0.16 8.88 -2.33
N GLY A 71 0.50 7.60 -2.40
CA GLY A 71 1.61 7.06 -3.18
C GLY A 71 2.93 7.02 -2.41
N SER A 72 3.80 6.07 -2.77
CA SER A 72 5.05 5.78 -2.06
C SER A 72 5.98 6.99 -1.94
N GLY A 73 6.12 7.76 -3.02
CA GLY A 73 6.94 8.98 -2.97
C GLY A 73 6.41 10.04 -2.02
N GLY A 74 5.09 10.14 -1.86
CA GLY A 74 4.43 11.00 -0.87
C GLY A 74 4.72 10.53 0.55
N GLY A 75 4.61 9.22 0.81
CA GLY A 75 4.92 8.61 2.10
C GLY A 75 6.38 8.80 2.53
N ILE A 76 7.32 8.55 1.63
CA ILE A 76 8.75 8.79 1.88
C ILE A 76 9.01 10.26 2.23
N LYS A 77 8.45 11.20 1.46
CA LYS A 77 8.61 12.64 1.72
C LYS A 77 8.03 13.06 3.07
N GLN A 78 6.84 12.58 3.43
CA GLN A 78 6.23 12.90 4.71
C GLN A 78 7.00 12.29 5.89
N LEU A 79 7.53 11.06 5.73
CA LEU A 79 8.41 10.47 6.73
C LEU A 79 9.69 11.29 6.91
N GLN A 80 10.36 11.68 5.81
CA GLN A 80 11.55 12.54 5.85
C GLN A 80 11.27 13.89 6.49
N ALA A 81 10.11 14.50 6.22
CA ALA A 81 9.65 15.73 6.86
C ALA A 81 9.19 15.53 8.32
N GLN A 82 9.13 14.27 8.80
CA GLN A 82 8.64 13.91 10.14
C GLN A 82 7.22 14.41 10.44
N THR A 83 6.36 14.45 9.41
CA THR A 83 4.94 14.83 9.53
C THR A 83 4.03 13.61 9.74
N VAL A 84 4.58 12.40 9.66
CA VAL A 84 3.90 11.13 9.94
C VAL A 84 4.75 10.28 10.88
N ASP A 85 4.10 9.36 11.59
CA ASP A 85 4.74 8.42 12.53
C ASP A 85 5.35 7.23 11.78
N PHE A 86 4.78 6.87 10.60
CA PHE A 86 5.33 5.87 9.69
C PHE A 86 4.99 6.19 8.24
N GLY A 87 5.89 5.82 7.33
CA GLY A 87 5.66 5.86 5.90
C GLY A 87 5.29 4.49 5.34
N ALA A 88 4.80 4.43 4.09
CA ALA A 88 4.65 3.16 3.38
C ALA A 88 5.09 3.28 1.91
N SER A 89 5.75 2.23 1.41
CA SER A 89 6.28 2.21 0.05
C SER A 89 6.39 0.78 -0.50
N ASP A 90 6.02 0.59 -1.76
CA ASP A 90 6.24 -0.69 -2.47
C ASP A 90 7.65 -0.72 -3.11
N ALA A 91 8.25 0.45 -3.30
CA ALA A 91 9.65 0.58 -3.68
C ALA A 91 10.49 0.78 -2.41
N PRO A 92 11.52 -0.01 -2.14
CA PRO A 92 12.47 0.33 -1.10
C PRO A 92 13.02 1.75 -1.29
N MET A 93 13.32 2.45 -0.19
CA MET A 93 14.04 3.73 -0.29
C MET A 93 15.41 3.52 -0.92
N THR A 94 15.80 4.42 -1.81
CA THR A 94 17.17 4.44 -2.33
C THR A 94 18.15 4.90 -1.25
N ASP A 95 19.46 4.69 -1.48
CA ASP A 95 20.47 5.13 -0.54
C ASP A 95 20.48 6.66 -0.40
N GLU A 96 20.14 7.39 -1.47
CA GLU A 96 19.99 8.85 -1.46
C GLU A 96 18.78 9.27 -0.60
N GLU A 97 17.65 8.57 -0.74
CA GLU A 97 16.46 8.81 0.10
C GLU A 97 16.74 8.50 1.57
N MET A 98 17.50 7.42 1.85
CA MET A 98 17.94 7.07 3.21
C MET A 98 18.86 8.15 3.79
N LYS A 99 19.86 8.62 3.03
CA LYS A 99 20.78 9.70 3.44
C LYS A 99 20.05 11.03 3.65
N GLY A 100 19.00 11.31 2.88
CA GLY A 100 18.14 12.49 3.03
C GLY A 100 17.19 12.44 4.23
N SER A 101 17.14 11.32 4.95
CA SER A 101 16.29 11.17 6.13
C SER A 101 17.01 11.66 7.39
N PRO A 102 16.32 12.33 8.33
CA PRO A 102 16.93 12.88 9.55
C PRO A 102 17.36 11.80 10.57
N GLY A 103 17.16 10.53 10.29
CA GLY A 103 17.57 9.38 11.11
C GLY A 103 17.54 8.08 10.31
N ALA A 104 18.06 7.01 10.88
CA ALA A 104 18.03 5.69 10.29
C ALA A 104 16.59 5.20 10.13
N VAL A 105 16.25 4.72 8.93
CA VAL A 105 14.93 4.18 8.59
C VAL A 105 15.03 2.68 8.41
N VAL A 106 14.14 1.92 9.05
CA VAL A 106 13.98 0.48 8.84
C VAL A 106 12.86 0.21 7.86
N HIS A 107 13.05 -0.80 7.01
CA HIS A 107 12.07 -1.31 6.07
C HIS A 107 11.45 -2.57 6.65
N ILE A 108 10.15 -2.56 6.89
CA ILE A 108 9.41 -3.72 7.41
C ILE A 108 8.47 -4.21 6.30
N PRO A 109 8.80 -5.33 5.63
CA PRO A 109 7.86 -5.99 4.74
C PRO A 109 6.56 -6.31 5.48
N THR A 110 5.43 -6.06 4.85
CA THR A 110 4.12 -6.29 5.48
C THR A 110 3.33 -7.41 4.81
N VAL A 111 3.29 -7.41 3.50
CA VAL A 111 2.69 -8.45 2.65
C VAL A 111 3.34 -8.43 1.28
N LEU A 112 2.94 -9.40 0.43
CA LEU A 112 3.27 -9.40 -0.98
C LEU A 112 2.00 -9.23 -1.81
N GLY A 113 2.17 -8.69 -3.01
CA GLY A 113 1.08 -8.60 -4.00
C GLY A 113 1.60 -8.62 -5.42
N ALA A 114 0.68 -8.61 -6.36
CA ALA A 114 0.94 -8.60 -7.79
C ALA A 114 0.59 -7.24 -8.40
N VAL A 115 1.47 -6.69 -9.23
CA VAL A 115 1.09 -5.63 -10.16
C VAL A 115 0.56 -6.31 -11.42
N VAL A 116 -0.69 -6.10 -11.74
CA VAL A 116 -1.37 -6.78 -12.84
C VAL A 116 -1.62 -5.84 -14.01
N ILE A 117 -1.52 -6.36 -15.21
CA ILE A 117 -1.97 -5.68 -16.41
C ILE A 117 -3.47 -5.86 -16.51
N THR A 118 -4.19 -4.75 -16.51
CA THR A 118 -5.64 -4.68 -16.68
C THR A 118 -6.00 -3.86 -17.92
N TYR A 119 -7.15 -4.13 -18.51
CA TYR A 119 -7.51 -3.52 -19.79
C TYR A 119 -9.02 -3.40 -19.95
N HIS A 120 -9.44 -2.58 -20.91
CA HIS A 120 -10.83 -2.43 -21.33
C HIS A 120 -10.92 -2.52 -22.85
N VAL A 121 -11.18 -3.70 -23.38
CA VAL A 121 -11.29 -3.98 -24.82
C VAL A 121 -12.60 -4.69 -25.11
N ALA A 122 -13.38 -4.13 -26.02
CA ALA A 122 -14.64 -4.73 -26.44
C ALA A 122 -14.42 -6.02 -27.24
N GLY A 123 -15.32 -7.00 -27.05
CA GLY A 123 -15.32 -8.26 -27.81
C GLY A 123 -14.28 -9.29 -27.35
N VAL A 124 -13.55 -9.02 -26.28
CA VAL A 124 -12.59 -9.97 -25.68
C VAL A 124 -13.26 -10.68 -24.49
N SER A 125 -13.52 -11.95 -24.63
CA SER A 125 -14.19 -12.79 -23.61
C SER A 125 -13.20 -13.54 -22.68
N ASN A 126 -12.01 -13.86 -23.21
CA ASN A 126 -10.98 -14.59 -22.46
C ASN A 126 -9.91 -13.64 -21.93
N ALA A 127 -9.24 -14.04 -20.86
CA ALA A 127 -8.12 -13.30 -20.36
C ALA A 127 -7.00 -13.21 -21.42
N LEU A 128 -6.55 -11.99 -21.72
CA LEU A 128 -5.44 -11.78 -22.64
C LEU A 128 -4.12 -12.26 -22.04
N ARG A 129 -3.21 -12.63 -22.92
CA ARG A 129 -1.85 -13.04 -22.63
C ARG A 129 -0.89 -12.00 -23.17
N PHE A 130 0.13 -11.68 -22.41
CA PHE A 130 1.18 -10.77 -22.87
C PHE A 130 2.56 -11.34 -22.56
N SER A 131 3.40 -11.42 -23.60
CA SER A 131 4.84 -11.62 -23.44
C SER A 131 5.48 -10.33 -22.89
N PRO A 132 6.66 -10.45 -22.23
CA PRO A 132 7.36 -9.30 -21.66
C PRO A 132 7.62 -8.19 -22.68
N GLU A 133 8.05 -8.56 -23.89
CA GLU A 133 8.37 -7.67 -24.98
C GLU A 133 7.14 -6.89 -25.45
N VAL A 134 5.99 -7.56 -25.51
CA VAL A 134 4.70 -6.93 -25.92
C VAL A 134 4.31 -5.86 -24.92
N ILE A 135 4.42 -6.13 -23.61
CA ILE A 135 4.11 -5.14 -22.57
C ILE A 135 5.06 -3.94 -22.70
N ALA A 136 6.37 -4.20 -22.79
CA ALA A 136 7.36 -3.15 -22.93
C ALA A 136 7.09 -2.28 -24.18
N ASP A 137 6.80 -2.88 -25.31
CA ASP A 137 6.57 -2.18 -26.57
C ASP A 137 5.25 -1.38 -26.58
N ILE A 138 4.23 -1.82 -25.84
CA ILE A 138 3.01 -1.02 -25.64
C ILE A 138 3.35 0.28 -24.89
N PHE A 139 4.03 0.18 -23.75
CA PHE A 139 4.36 1.35 -22.93
C PHE A 139 5.52 2.19 -23.50
N LEU A 140 6.30 1.66 -24.45
CA LEU A 140 7.24 2.40 -25.30
C LEU A 140 6.55 3.07 -26.49
N GLY A 141 5.24 2.90 -26.68
CA GLY A 141 4.50 3.48 -27.82
C GLY A 141 4.80 2.86 -29.17
N LYS A 142 5.41 1.67 -29.22
CA LYS A 142 5.73 0.92 -30.46
C LYS A 142 4.57 0.03 -30.91
N ILE A 143 3.77 -0.46 -29.95
CA ILE A 143 2.51 -1.14 -30.20
C ILE A 143 1.40 -0.16 -29.85
N THR A 144 0.69 0.32 -30.86
CA THR A 144 -0.33 1.35 -30.71
C THR A 144 -1.75 0.86 -31.02
N LYS A 145 -1.89 -0.37 -31.51
CA LYS A 145 -3.19 -0.96 -31.87
C LYS A 145 -3.37 -2.32 -31.21
N TRP A 146 -4.61 -2.62 -30.80
CA TRP A 146 -4.96 -3.89 -30.18
C TRP A 146 -4.75 -5.08 -31.11
N ASN A 147 -4.98 -4.93 -32.42
CA ASN A 147 -4.78 -5.99 -33.42
C ASN A 147 -3.34 -6.10 -33.95
N ASP A 148 -2.36 -5.50 -33.28
CA ASP A 148 -0.93 -5.69 -33.63
C ASP A 148 -0.59 -7.18 -33.69
N ALA A 149 0.23 -7.56 -34.67
CA ALA A 149 0.57 -8.96 -34.91
C ALA A 149 1.24 -9.64 -33.72
N ARG A 150 1.98 -8.87 -32.88
CA ARG A 150 2.66 -9.37 -31.68
C ARG A 150 1.65 -9.69 -30.58
N ILE A 151 0.62 -8.85 -30.37
CA ILE A 151 -0.47 -9.16 -29.42
C ILE A 151 -1.26 -10.38 -29.92
N LYS A 152 -1.54 -10.46 -31.23
CA LYS A 152 -2.21 -11.61 -31.84
C LYS A 152 -1.43 -12.91 -31.69
N ALA A 153 -0.10 -12.87 -31.79
CA ALA A 153 0.74 -14.05 -31.61
C ALA A 153 0.62 -14.65 -30.19
N ASP A 154 0.50 -13.81 -29.16
CA ASP A 154 0.22 -14.26 -27.78
C ASP A 154 -1.25 -14.69 -27.59
N ASN A 155 -2.17 -14.25 -28.47
CA ASN A 155 -3.64 -14.42 -28.36
C ASN A 155 -4.28 -14.86 -29.69
N PRO A 156 -3.94 -16.04 -30.25
CA PRO A 156 -4.38 -16.44 -31.58
C PRO A 156 -5.92 -16.55 -31.70
N ASP A 157 -6.61 -16.88 -30.62
CA ASP A 157 -8.06 -17.07 -30.60
C ASP A 157 -8.83 -15.80 -30.22
N ALA A 158 -8.16 -14.70 -29.90
CA ALA A 158 -8.82 -13.46 -29.50
C ALA A 158 -9.23 -12.61 -30.73
N ASN A 159 -10.46 -12.14 -30.74
CA ASN A 159 -10.93 -11.18 -31.72
C ASN A 159 -10.55 -9.76 -31.31
N LEU A 160 -9.32 -9.35 -31.64
CA LEU A 160 -8.77 -8.05 -31.25
C LEU A 160 -9.17 -6.96 -32.28
N PRO A 161 -9.75 -5.83 -31.82
CA PRO A 161 -10.17 -4.76 -32.71
C PRO A 161 -8.96 -3.98 -33.27
N ALA A 162 -9.15 -3.31 -34.41
CA ALA A 162 -8.14 -2.43 -35.01
C ALA A 162 -8.10 -1.01 -34.37
N THR A 163 -8.54 -0.90 -33.12
CA THR A 163 -8.57 0.37 -32.37
C THR A 163 -7.23 0.67 -31.73
N ASP A 164 -6.98 1.96 -31.52
CA ASP A 164 -5.76 2.42 -30.84
C ASP A 164 -5.79 2.04 -29.35
N ILE A 165 -4.59 1.77 -28.79
CA ILE A 165 -4.38 1.50 -27.38
C ILE A 165 -4.11 2.82 -26.66
N ALA A 166 -4.88 3.12 -25.60
CA ALA A 166 -4.57 4.19 -24.68
C ALA A 166 -3.97 3.59 -23.39
N SER A 167 -2.69 3.85 -23.12
CA SER A 167 -2.04 3.41 -21.90
C SER A 167 -2.43 4.30 -20.72
N ILE A 168 -2.70 3.69 -19.57
CA ILE A 168 -2.98 4.39 -18.31
C ILE A 168 -1.84 4.12 -17.35
N HIS A 169 -1.28 5.19 -16.77
CA HIS A 169 -0.16 5.11 -15.84
C HIS A 169 -0.43 5.96 -14.59
N ARG A 170 0.43 5.87 -13.59
CA ARG A 170 0.34 6.67 -12.36
C ARG A 170 0.81 8.10 -12.62
N SER A 171 0.09 9.06 -12.04
CA SER A 171 0.40 10.50 -12.18
C SER A 171 1.32 11.04 -11.09
N GLU A 172 1.50 10.31 -9.97
CA GLU A 172 2.38 10.66 -8.86
C GLU A 172 3.56 9.68 -8.74
N ALA A 173 4.51 9.98 -7.85
CA ALA A 173 5.61 9.06 -7.53
C ALA A 173 5.07 7.83 -6.79
N SER A 174 5.05 6.69 -7.47
CA SER A 174 4.33 5.47 -7.10
C SER A 174 5.27 4.27 -6.95
N GLY A 175 5.10 3.51 -5.86
CA GLY A 175 5.77 2.22 -5.69
C GLY A 175 5.26 1.18 -6.68
N THR A 176 3.95 1.14 -6.97
CA THR A 176 3.39 0.26 -8.00
C THR A 176 4.03 0.53 -9.38
N THR A 177 4.25 1.81 -9.71
CA THR A 177 5.01 2.20 -10.91
C THR A 177 6.45 1.72 -10.85
N PHE A 178 7.12 1.84 -9.70
CA PHE A 178 8.49 1.33 -9.55
C PHE A 178 8.54 -0.18 -9.81
N VAL A 179 7.65 -0.96 -9.21
CA VAL A 179 7.58 -2.42 -9.41
C VAL A 179 7.38 -2.76 -10.89
N PHE A 180 6.46 -2.07 -11.55
CA PHE A 180 6.21 -2.25 -12.97
C PHE A 180 7.41 -1.88 -13.85
N THR A 181 8.04 -0.73 -13.61
CA THR A 181 9.19 -0.26 -14.40
C THR A 181 10.48 -1.04 -14.09
N ASP A 182 10.63 -1.57 -12.88
CA ASP A 182 11.71 -2.50 -12.52
C ASP A 182 11.57 -3.81 -13.31
N TYR A 183 10.35 -4.36 -13.38
CA TYR A 183 10.07 -5.52 -14.24
C TYR A 183 10.41 -5.22 -15.71
N LEU A 184 9.91 -4.10 -16.25
CA LEU A 184 10.17 -3.74 -17.64
C LEU A 184 11.68 -3.55 -17.93
N SER A 185 12.43 -3.01 -16.95
CA SER A 185 13.88 -2.86 -17.07
C SER A 185 14.64 -4.19 -17.08
N LYS A 186 14.08 -5.24 -16.47
CA LYS A 186 14.67 -6.58 -16.47
C LYS A 186 14.38 -7.37 -17.75
N VAL A 187 13.31 -7.02 -18.45
CA VAL A 187 12.85 -7.80 -19.63
C VAL A 187 13.02 -7.06 -20.95
N SER A 188 13.34 -5.76 -20.94
CA SER A 188 13.56 -4.94 -22.13
C SER A 188 14.80 -4.05 -21.95
N ALA A 189 15.84 -4.32 -22.73
CA ALA A 189 17.06 -3.48 -22.74
C ALA A 189 16.73 -2.04 -23.13
N GLU A 190 15.86 -1.85 -24.13
CA GLU A 190 15.47 -0.51 -24.57
C GLU A 190 14.70 0.26 -23.50
N TRP A 191 13.80 -0.40 -22.75
CA TRP A 191 13.16 0.22 -21.61
C TRP A 191 14.17 0.64 -20.55
N LYS A 192 15.09 -0.28 -20.20
CA LYS A 192 16.15 -0.04 -19.22
C LYS A 192 17.00 1.19 -19.58
N ASP A 193 17.39 1.30 -20.85
CA ASP A 193 18.28 2.36 -21.32
C ASP A 193 17.57 3.72 -21.45
N LYS A 194 16.30 3.73 -21.88
CA LYS A 194 15.54 4.96 -22.13
C LYS A 194 14.81 5.51 -20.91
N ILE A 195 14.30 4.62 -20.05
CA ILE A 195 13.37 4.98 -18.96
C ILE A 195 13.88 4.49 -17.61
N GLY A 196 14.30 3.22 -17.52
CA GLY A 196 14.77 2.58 -16.31
C GLY A 196 13.69 2.28 -15.28
N ALA A 197 14.10 1.75 -14.12
CA ALA A 197 13.24 1.52 -12.96
C ALA A 197 13.07 2.82 -12.16
N ASN A 198 11.86 3.32 -12.06
CA ASN A 198 11.60 4.62 -11.42
C ASN A 198 10.19 4.70 -10.82
N LYS A 199 10.04 5.39 -9.69
CA LYS A 199 8.74 5.72 -9.08
C LYS A 199 7.96 6.77 -9.88
N SER A 200 8.66 7.60 -10.67
CA SER A 200 8.07 8.70 -11.47
C SER A 200 8.82 8.82 -12.81
N PRO A 201 8.68 7.81 -13.69
CA PRO A 201 9.37 7.82 -14.98
C PRO A 201 8.82 8.92 -15.90
N LYS A 202 9.64 9.32 -16.86
CA LYS A 202 9.16 10.17 -17.97
C LYS A 202 8.43 9.29 -18.97
N TRP A 203 7.10 9.23 -18.85
CA TRP A 203 6.27 8.45 -19.76
C TRP A 203 6.34 8.97 -21.21
N ILE A 204 6.31 8.07 -22.17
CA ILE A 204 6.31 8.43 -23.60
C ILE A 204 4.94 8.95 -24.05
N GLY A 205 3.89 8.56 -23.34
CA GLY A 205 2.52 8.97 -23.60
C GLY A 205 1.58 8.32 -22.59
N GLY A 206 0.29 8.39 -22.85
CA GLY A 206 -0.74 7.81 -21.99
C GLY A 206 -1.45 8.83 -21.10
N ILE A 207 -2.33 8.34 -20.24
CA ILE A 207 -3.20 9.14 -19.36
C ILE A 207 -2.80 8.84 -17.91
N GLY A 208 -2.62 9.89 -17.12
CA GLY A 208 -2.27 9.76 -15.69
C GLY A 208 -3.49 9.52 -14.82
N GLY A 209 -3.44 8.49 -13.95
CA GLY A 209 -4.40 8.24 -12.89
C GLY A 209 -3.75 8.36 -11.51
N LYS A 210 -4.38 9.07 -10.57
CA LYS A 210 -3.87 9.20 -9.20
C LYS A 210 -4.20 7.95 -8.38
N GLY A 211 -3.20 7.32 -7.81
CA GLY A 211 -3.35 6.08 -7.03
C GLY A 211 -3.68 4.85 -7.89
N ASN A 212 -3.72 3.68 -7.28
CA ASN A 212 -4.29 2.49 -7.92
C ASN A 212 -5.77 2.72 -8.23
N GLU A 213 -6.46 3.47 -7.38
CA GLU A 213 -7.86 3.88 -7.53
C GLU A 213 -8.10 4.65 -8.84
N GLY A 214 -7.27 5.66 -9.11
CA GLY A 214 -7.41 6.49 -10.31
C GLY A 214 -7.11 5.73 -11.59
N VAL A 215 -6.07 4.87 -11.62
CA VAL A 215 -5.79 4.00 -12.78
C VAL A 215 -6.94 3.03 -13.00
N THR A 216 -7.43 2.36 -11.94
CA THR A 216 -8.59 1.47 -12.00
C THR A 216 -9.83 2.16 -12.57
N GLY A 217 -10.13 3.36 -12.07
CA GLY A 217 -11.26 4.17 -12.54
C GLY A 217 -11.16 4.53 -14.03
N GLN A 218 -9.97 4.95 -14.48
CA GLN A 218 -9.70 5.29 -15.88
C GLN A 218 -9.88 4.06 -16.79
N VAL A 219 -9.26 2.92 -16.45
CA VAL A 219 -9.41 1.69 -17.26
C VAL A 219 -10.86 1.25 -17.30
N LYS A 220 -11.60 1.29 -16.19
CA LYS A 220 -12.99 0.88 -16.12
C LYS A 220 -13.92 1.73 -17.01
N GLN A 221 -13.66 3.02 -17.08
CA GLN A 221 -14.54 3.97 -17.76
C GLN A 221 -14.17 4.24 -19.23
N THR A 222 -12.90 3.99 -19.60
CA THR A 222 -12.39 4.37 -20.91
C THR A 222 -12.15 3.14 -21.77
N PRO A 223 -12.90 2.94 -22.88
CA PRO A 223 -12.66 1.83 -23.80
C PRO A 223 -11.27 1.89 -24.46
N ASN A 224 -10.78 0.72 -24.87
CA ASN A 224 -9.49 0.54 -25.56
C ASN A 224 -8.27 0.95 -24.72
N THR A 225 -8.39 0.90 -23.39
CA THR A 225 -7.30 1.21 -22.48
C THR A 225 -6.59 -0.04 -21.96
N ILE A 226 -5.31 0.15 -21.62
CA ILE A 226 -4.48 -0.79 -20.87
C ILE A 226 -3.79 -0.04 -19.75
N GLY A 227 -3.70 -0.64 -18.55
CA GLY A 227 -3.03 -0.05 -17.41
C GLY A 227 -2.46 -1.11 -16.49
N TYR A 228 -1.80 -0.68 -15.43
CA TYR A 228 -1.28 -1.55 -14.39
C TYR A 228 -1.76 -1.07 -13.01
N VAL A 229 -2.20 -2.02 -12.19
CA VAL A 229 -2.67 -1.79 -10.82
C VAL A 229 -2.26 -2.95 -9.93
N GLU A 230 -2.38 -2.78 -8.62
CA GLU A 230 -2.31 -3.90 -7.70
C GLU A 230 -3.57 -4.80 -7.85
N LEU A 231 -3.39 -6.11 -7.67
CA LEU A 231 -4.41 -7.15 -7.97
C LEU A 231 -5.75 -6.92 -7.24
N ALA A 232 -5.73 -6.53 -5.95
CA ALA A 232 -6.96 -6.30 -5.18
C ALA A 232 -7.86 -5.27 -5.85
N TYR A 233 -7.29 -4.21 -6.43
CA TYR A 233 -8.05 -3.18 -7.14
C TYR A 233 -8.72 -3.70 -8.39
N ALA A 234 -8.03 -4.52 -9.17
CA ALA A 234 -8.61 -5.13 -10.36
C ALA A 234 -9.77 -6.08 -9.99
N VAL A 235 -9.56 -6.95 -8.99
CA VAL A 235 -10.56 -7.92 -8.53
C VAL A 235 -11.80 -7.23 -7.94
N GLN A 236 -11.61 -6.28 -7.02
CA GLN A 236 -12.71 -5.54 -6.39
C GLN A 236 -13.57 -4.76 -7.41
N ASN A 237 -12.95 -4.29 -8.50
CA ASN A 237 -13.62 -3.57 -9.57
C ASN A 237 -14.06 -4.44 -10.73
N LYS A 238 -13.84 -5.76 -10.66
CA LYS A 238 -14.18 -6.74 -11.70
C LYS A 238 -13.56 -6.41 -13.06
N LEU A 239 -12.35 -5.89 -13.04
CA LEU A 239 -11.58 -5.62 -14.25
C LEU A 239 -10.93 -6.92 -14.76
N PRO A 240 -10.83 -7.13 -16.07
CA PRO A 240 -10.07 -8.25 -16.62
C PRO A 240 -8.58 -8.08 -16.30
N VAL A 241 -7.93 -9.21 -16.04
CA VAL A 241 -6.49 -9.28 -15.72
C VAL A 241 -5.82 -10.20 -16.72
N ALA A 242 -4.67 -9.78 -17.23
CA ALA A 242 -3.91 -10.55 -18.19
C ALA A 242 -3.03 -11.62 -17.52
N LEU A 243 -2.76 -12.70 -18.26
CA LEU A 243 -1.69 -13.62 -17.96
C LEU A 243 -0.38 -13.06 -18.53
N ILE A 244 0.69 -13.11 -17.75
CA ILE A 244 1.99 -12.61 -18.17
C ILE A 244 2.95 -13.79 -18.33
N LYS A 245 3.69 -13.80 -19.44
CA LYS A 245 4.71 -14.82 -19.68
C LYS A 245 5.88 -14.59 -18.72
N ASN A 246 6.17 -15.59 -17.90
CA ASN A 246 7.26 -15.52 -16.93
C ASN A 246 8.60 -15.94 -17.52
N LYS A 247 9.68 -15.85 -16.73
CA LYS A 247 11.04 -16.18 -17.12
C LYS A 247 11.20 -17.65 -17.57
N ALA A 248 10.34 -18.56 -17.06
CA ALA A 248 10.30 -19.96 -17.47
C ALA A 248 9.54 -20.19 -18.78
N GLY A 249 8.97 -19.15 -19.40
CA GLY A 249 8.23 -19.22 -20.65
C GLY A 249 6.76 -19.57 -20.53
N SER A 250 6.22 -19.68 -19.31
CA SER A 250 4.80 -20.00 -19.05
C SER A 250 3.98 -18.72 -18.89
N PHE A 251 2.76 -18.67 -19.45
CA PHE A 251 1.79 -17.63 -19.15
C PHE A 251 1.13 -17.90 -17.80
N VAL A 252 1.40 -17.04 -16.82
CA VAL A 252 0.97 -17.18 -15.44
C VAL A 252 -0.12 -16.16 -15.12
N ALA A 253 -1.24 -16.63 -14.58
CA ALA A 253 -2.26 -15.76 -14.00
C ALA A 253 -1.80 -15.24 -12.64
N PRO A 254 -2.10 -13.97 -12.29
CA PRO A 254 -1.82 -13.48 -10.97
C PRO A 254 -2.67 -14.24 -9.94
N SER A 255 -2.00 -14.74 -8.91
CA SER A 255 -2.63 -15.44 -7.79
C SER A 255 -1.73 -15.36 -6.56
N ILE A 256 -2.30 -15.60 -5.39
CA ILE A 256 -1.55 -15.66 -4.14
C ILE A 256 -0.40 -16.67 -4.23
N ASP A 257 -0.69 -17.86 -4.77
CA ASP A 257 0.32 -18.92 -4.90
C ASP A 257 1.44 -18.54 -5.88
N ALA A 258 1.09 -17.85 -6.98
CA ALA A 258 2.09 -17.41 -7.97
C ALA A 258 2.97 -16.24 -7.43
N VAL A 259 2.43 -15.38 -6.58
CA VAL A 259 3.19 -14.35 -5.85
C VAL A 259 4.08 -14.99 -4.79
N THR A 260 3.58 -15.97 -4.04
CA THR A 260 4.36 -16.74 -3.06
C THR A 260 5.53 -17.48 -3.73
N ALA A 261 5.29 -18.07 -4.91
CA ALA A 261 6.35 -18.74 -5.69
C ALA A 261 7.45 -17.75 -6.12
N ALA A 262 7.08 -16.51 -6.51
CA ALA A 262 8.05 -15.48 -6.83
C ALA A 262 8.91 -15.07 -5.63
N ALA A 263 8.30 -14.95 -4.44
CA ALA A 263 9.01 -14.64 -3.20
C ALA A 263 9.98 -15.76 -2.79
N ALA A 264 9.57 -17.03 -2.90
CA ALA A 264 10.37 -18.17 -2.50
C ALA A 264 11.73 -18.21 -3.22
N GLY A 265 11.75 -17.83 -4.51
CA GLY A 265 13.00 -17.75 -5.31
C GLY A 265 13.98 -16.68 -4.84
N ALA A 266 13.54 -15.69 -4.05
CA ALA A 266 14.38 -14.57 -3.63
C ALA A 266 14.79 -14.60 -2.15
N ILE A 267 14.26 -15.50 -1.33
CA ILE A 267 14.52 -15.53 0.11
C ILE A 267 16.02 -15.60 0.42
N ALA A 268 16.74 -16.51 -0.24
CA ALA A 268 18.17 -16.72 0.01
C ALA A 268 19.06 -15.52 -0.36
N THR A 269 18.60 -14.66 -1.28
CA THR A 269 19.32 -13.48 -1.75
C THR A 269 18.81 -12.17 -1.17
N THR A 270 17.78 -12.23 -0.32
CA THR A 270 17.24 -11.05 0.36
C THR A 270 18.30 -10.47 1.30
N PRO A 271 18.68 -9.20 1.18
CA PRO A 271 19.68 -8.58 2.05
C PRO A 271 19.14 -8.36 3.48
N ASP A 272 20.05 -8.11 4.42
CA ASP A 272 19.67 -7.93 5.84
C ASP A 272 18.76 -6.74 6.08
N ASP A 273 18.82 -5.71 5.26
CA ASP A 273 17.95 -4.54 5.34
C ASP A 273 16.56 -4.76 4.69
N LEU A 274 16.31 -5.97 4.15
CA LEU A 274 15.06 -6.41 3.53
C LEU A 274 14.66 -5.64 2.26
N ARG A 275 15.52 -4.79 1.72
CA ARG A 275 15.28 -4.03 0.48
C ARG A 275 15.56 -4.92 -0.74
N VAL A 276 14.56 -5.61 -1.23
CA VAL A 276 14.72 -6.60 -2.32
C VAL A 276 13.65 -6.41 -3.40
N SER A 277 14.04 -6.64 -4.65
CA SER A 277 13.11 -6.77 -5.78
C SER A 277 12.92 -8.25 -6.12
N ILE A 278 11.66 -8.67 -6.21
CA ILE A 278 11.27 -10.03 -6.63
C ILE A 278 10.57 -10.05 -8.00
N THR A 279 10.67 -8.96 -8.77
CA THR A 279 10.16 -8.94 -10.15
C THR A 279 11.00 -9.83 -11.05
N ASN A 280 10.36 -10.49 -12.02
CA ASN A 280 10.97 -11.44 -12.94
C ASN A 280 11.73 -12.58 -12.22
N ALA A 281 11.18 -13.03 -11.07
CA ALA A 281 11.77 -14.10 -10.28
C ALA A 281 11.80 -15.43 -11.06
N ASP A 282 12.76 -16.30 -10.71
CA ASP A 282 12.80 -17.68 -11.20
C ASP A 282 11.64 -18.50 -10.61
N GLY A 283 11.18 -19.47 -11.38
CA GLY A 283 10.12 -20.40 -10.96
C GLY A 283 9.09 -20.60 -12.06
N ALA A 284 8.69 -21.87 -12.29
CA ALA A 284 7.75 -22.23 -13.35
C ALA A 284 6.37 -21.58 -13.17
N THR A 285 5.96 -21.35 -11.94
CA THR A 285 4.65 -20.76 -11.57
C THR A 285 4.75 -19.35 -11.00
N ALA A 286 5.96 -18.77 -10.91
CA ALA A 286 6.18 -17.44 -10.37
C ALA A 286 5.50 -16.38 -11.23
N TYR A 287 4.68 -15.50 -10.60
CA TYR A 287 4.11 -14.35 -11.29
C TYR A 287 5.18 -13.26 -11.44
N PRO A 288 5.44 -12.78 -12.66
CA PRO A 288 6.66 -12.00 -12.91
C PRO A 288 6.66 -10.57 -12.36
N ILE A 289 5.49 -10.00 -12.04
CA ILE A 289 5.39 -8.63 -11.52
C ILE A 289 4.91 -8.67 -10.06
N SER A 290 5.65 -9.41 -9.25
CA SER A 290 5.40 -9.54 -7.80
C SER A 290 6.30 -8.62 -6.98
N SER A 291 5.81 -8.16 -5.84
CA SER A 291 6.57 -7.30 -4.93
C SER A 291 6.14 -7.44 -3.48
N TYR A 292 7.08 -7.19 -2.59
CA TYR A 292 6.78 -6.78 -1.22
C TYR A 292 6.24 -5.35 -1.19
N THR A 293 5.50 -5.02 -0.14
CA THR A 293 5.24 -3.65 0.28
C THR A 293 5.72 -3.46 1.71
N TYR A 294 6.18 -2.27 2.03
CA TYR A 294 6.91 -1.98 3.27
C TYR A 294 6.22 -0.89 4.06
N ILE A 295 6.22 -1.02 5.39
CA ILE A 295 6.14 0.12 6.28
C ILE A 295 7.57 0.59 6.58
N LEU A 296 7.73 1.90 6.57
CA LEU A 296 8.98 2.62 6.81
C LEU A 296 8.87 3.32 8.17
N ALA A 297 9.77 3.04 9.09
CA ALA A 297 9.77 3.67 10.42
C ALA A 297 11.19 4.10 10.79
N TYR A 298 11.31 5.17 11.59
CA TYR A 298 12.60 5.52 12.17
C TYR A 298 13.03 4.46 13.18
N GLN A 299 14.29 4.08 13.16
CA GLN A 299 14.87 3.15 14.12
C GLN A 299 14.92 3.75 15.52
N ASP A 300 15.19 5.05 15.63
CA ASP A 300 15.10 5.79 16.90
C ASP A 300 13.87 6.71 16.87
N GLN A 301 12.87 6.37 17.68
CA GLN A 301 11.61 7.06 17.79
C GLN A 301 11.71 8.23 18.77
N LYS A 302 11.33 9.44 18.35
CA LYS A 302 11.38 10.65 19.19
C LYS A 302 10.41 10.59 20.38
N ASP A 303 9.25 9.99 20.17
CA ASP A 303 8.18 9.81 21.16
C ASP A 303 8.07 8.31 21.49
N ALA A 304 8.42 7.93 22.70
CA ALA A 304 8.40 6.53 23.14
C ALA A 304 6.98 5.93 23.13
N THR A 305 5.95 6.73 23.41
CA THR A 305 4.55 6.27 23.44
C THR A 305 4.05 5.98 22.04
N LYS A 306 4.26 6.89 21.11
CA LYS A 306 3.91 6.69 19.71
C LYS A 306 4.78 5.59 19.07
N GLY A 307 6.08 5.60 19.36
CA GLY A 307 7.01 4.58 18.86
C GLY A 307 6.60 3.18 19.29
N LYS A 308 6.19 3.00 20.57
CA LYS A 308 5.65 1.72 21.02
C LYS A 308 4.37 1.34 20.26
N ALA A 309 3.45 2.26 20.06
CA ALA A 309 2.23 1.98 19.33
C ALA A 309 2.49 1.62 17.85
N VAL A 310 3.49 2.24 17.20
CA VAL A 310 3.96 1.84 15.86
C VAL A 310 4.51 0.42 15.88
N VAL A 311 5.36 0.09 16.85
CA VAL A 311 5.95 -1.25 17.02
C VAL A 311 4.86 -2.30 17.25
N ASP A 312 3.88 -2.02 18.12
CA ASP A 312 2.76 -2.91 18.40
C ASP A 312 1.91 -3.17 17.14
N PHE A 313 1.65 -2.13 16.34
CA PHE A 313 0.93 -2.26 15.07
C PHE A 313 1.72 -3.09 14.05
N LEU A 314 3.02 -2.84 13.91
CA LEU A 314 3.90 -3.59 13.01
C LEU A 314 3.97 -5.06 13.39
N TRP A 315 4.17 -5.33 14.69
CA TRP A 315 4.23 -6.70 15.20
C TRP A 315 2.93 -7.44 14.94
N TRP A 316 1.80 -6.85 15.31
CA TRP A 316 0.49 -7.43 15.05
C TRP A 316 0.26 -7.65 13.54
N GLY A 317 0.66 -6.69 12.69
CA GLY A 317 0.49 -6.77 11.24
C GLY A 317 1.22 -7.95 10.60
N ILE A 318 2.48 -8.22 11.02
CA ILE A 318 3.25 -9.35 10.48
C ILE A 318 2.88 -10.71 11.09
N HIS A 319 2.03 -10.74 12.12
CA HIS A 319 1.51 -11.97 12.77
C HIS A 319 0.00 -12.10 12.56
N ASP A 320 -0.81 -11.64 13.52
CA ASP A 320 -2.28 -11.78 13.49
C ASP A 320 -2.93 -11.12 12.28
N GLY A 321 -2.34 -10.03 11.78
CA GLY A 321 -2.80 -9.31 10.61
C GLY A 321 -2.70 -10.13 9.32
N GLN A 322 -1.78 -11.11 9.25
CA GLN A 322 -1.56 -11.91 8.04
C GLN A 322 -2.79 -12.75 7.63
N LYS A 323 -3.64 -13.12 8.59
CA LYS A 323 -4.87 -13.87 8.29
C LYS A 323 -5.84 -13.16 7.35
N PHE A 324 -5.78 -11.82 7.30
CA PHE A 324 -6.64 -11.01 6.44
C PHE A 324 -6.08 -10.81 5.02
N ALA A 325 -4.82 -11.20 4.77
CA ALA A 325 -4.17 -10.95 3.49
C ALA A 325 -4.86 -11.66 2.33
N LYS A 326 -5.15 -12.97 2.48
CA LYS A 326 -5.68 -13.81 1.40
C LYS A 326 -7.07 -13.37 0.92
N GLU A 327 -7.96 -12.92 1.80
CA GLU A 327 -9.30 -12.46 1.43
C GLU A 327 -9.27 -11.19 0.55
N LEU A 328 -8.18 -10.42 0.67
CA LEU A 328 -7.95 -9.19 -0.09
C LEU A 328 -6.91 -9.36 -1.22
N GLN A 329 -6.64 -10.62 -1.64
CA GLN A 329 -5.75 -10.95 -2.76
C GLN A 329 -4.26 -10.64 -2.52
N TYR A 330 -3.83 -10.53 -1.26
CA TYR A 330 -2.41 -10.43 -0.90
C TYR A 330 -1.85 -11.78 -0.47
N ALA A 331 -0.59 -12.03 -0.77
CA ALA A 331 0.13 -13.18 -0.25
C ALA A 331 0.73 -12.85 1.13
N PRO A 332 0.52 -13.69 2.16
CA PRO A 332 1.18 -13.53 3.44
C PRO A 332 2.71 -13.62 3.30
N LEU A 333 3.42 -13.02 4.25
CA LEU A 333 4.87 -13.10 4.30
C LEU A 333 5.33 -14.55 4.50
N PRO A 334 6.41 -14.99 3.83
CA PRO A 334 7.11 -16.24 4.17
C PRO A 334 7.66 -16.19 5.60
N ASP A 335 7.66 -17.32 6.33
CA ASP A 335 8.11 -17.41 7.72
C ASP A 335 9.51 -16.84 7.95
N GLU A 336 10.43 -17.06 7.01
CA GLU A 336 11.79 -16.51 7.09
C GLU A 336 11.81 -14.99 7.03
N ILE A 337 10.93 -14.39 6.22
CA ILE A 337 10.80 -12.93 6.12
C ILE A 337 10.12 -12.38 7.39
N VAL A 338 9.15 -13.10 7.97
CA VAL A 338 8.55 -12.74 9.26
C VAL A 338 9.64 -12.66 10.34
N LYS A 339 10.47 -13.71 10.51
CA LYS A 339 11.57 -13.74 11.50
C LYS A 339 12.56 -12.58 11.33
N ARG A 340 12.91 -12.27 10.07
CA ARG A 340 13.81 -11.15 9.76
C ARG A 340 13.14 -9.80 10.02
N SER A 341 11.85 -9.68 9.78
CA SER A 341 11.05 -8.49 10.10
C SER A 341 10.91 -8.29 11.62
N GLU A 342 10.74 -9.37 12.40
CA GLU A 342 10.78 -9.34 13.87
C GLU A 342 12.08 -8.74 14.39
N ALA A 343 13.23 -9.17 13.84
CA ALA A 343 14.53 -8.61 14.21
C ALA A 343 14.63 -7.10 13.91
N LYS A 344 14.04 -6.64 12.80
CA LYS A 344 13.99 -5.21 12.47
C LYS A 344 13.06 -4.43 13.39
N ILE A 345 11.89 -4.97 13.71
CA ILE A 345 10.94 -4.35 14.65
C ILE A 345 11.57 -4.26 16.03
N ASN A 346 12.25 -5.32 16.49
CA ASN A 346 12.97 -5.35 17.78
C ASN A 346 14.14 -4.36 17.85
N SER A 347 14.65 -3.89 16.69
CA SER A 347 15.70 -2.87 16.64
C SER A 347 15.17 -1.44 16.81
N ILE A 348 13.85 -1.25 16.81
CA ILE A 348 13.23 0.07 17.00
C ILE A 348 13.27 0.44 18.48
N MET A 349 13.80 1.63 18.77
CA MET A 349 14.06 2.11 20.13
C MET A 349 13.59 3.55 20.32
N SER A 350 13.59 4.01 21.56
CA SER A 350 13.45 5.43 21.91
C SER A 350 14.35 5.74 23.09
N GLY A 351 15.22 6.74 22.92
CA GLY A 351 16.17 7.13 23.96
C GLY A 351 17.07 5.97 24.44
N GLY A 352 17.48 5.10 23.51
CA GLY A 352 18.33 3.92 23.79
C GLY A 352 17.61 2.71 24.41
N LYS A 353 16.29 2.74 24.57
CA LYS A 353 15.48 1.62 25.09
C LYS A 353 14.68 0.98 23.98
N GLN A 354 14.68 -0.34 23.90
CA GLN A 354 13.80 -1.11 22.98
C GLN A 354 12.34 -0.85 23.32
N LEU A 355 11.50 -0.74 22.27
CA LEU A 355 10.07 -0.48 22.40
C LEU A 355 9.22 -1.75 22.35
N HIS A 356 9.73 -2.83 21.78
CA HIS A 356 9.10 -4.15 21.82
C HIS A 356 9.65 -4.93 23.04
N GLN A 357 8.77 -5.37 23.93
CA GLN A 357 9.07 -6.22 25.09
C GLN A 357 8.04 -7.35 25.17
#